data_dba162ac79cac4446504f89114e13335
#
_entry.id   dba162ac79cac4446504f89114e13335
#
_cell.length_a   1.000
_cell.length_b   1.000
_cell.length_c   1.000
_cell.angle_alpha   90.00
_cell.angle_beta   90.00
_cell.angle_gamma   90.00
#
_symmetry.space_group_name_H-M   'P 1'
#
loop_
_entity.id
_entity.type
_entity.pdbx_description
1 polymer ?
#
loop_
_entity_poly.entity_id
_entity_poly.type
_entity_poly.pdbx_seq_one_letter_code
_entity_poly.pdbx_strand_id
1 'polypeptide(L)' 'MPVCLSDEDVGRQILGVFTRYRVPASGILPRNYFFDVRDGDFQRGINSAIANNWITVDLRNRYHYQLTATGYAAGRS' A
#
# COMPACT_ATOMS: atom_id res chain seq x y z
N MET A 1 25.49 -5.27 -4.49
CA MET A 1 24.59 -5.01 -5.61
C MET A 1 23.31 -4.43 -5.11
N PRO A 2 22.87 -3.30 -5.64
CA PRO A 2 21.57 -2.79 -5.26
C PRO A 2 20.50 -3.77 -5.73
N VAL A 3 19.63 -4.16 -4.83
CA VAL A 3 18.51 -5.01 -5.17
C VAL A 3 17.39 -4.09 -5.68
N CYS A 4 17.06 -4.25 -6.96
CA CYS A 4 15.90 -3.55 -7.51
C CYS A 4 14.66 -4.33 -7.09
N LEU A 5 13.85 -3.73 -6.23
CA LEU A 5 12.60 -4.33 -5.84
C LEU A 5 11.66 -4.35 -7.04
N SER A 6 10.96 -5.47 -7.23
CA SER A 6 9.93 -5.54 -8.25
C SER A 6 8.74 -4.67 -7.82
N ASP A 7 7.86 -4.35 -8.76
CA ASP A 7 6.66 -3.58 -8.44
C ASP A 7 5.81 -4.30 -7.40
N GLU A 8 5.74 -5.63 -7.47
CA GLU A 8 5.01 -6.41 -6.48
C GLU A 8 5.64 -6.29 -5.10
N ASP A 9 6.98 -6.32 -5.01
CA ASP A 9 7.68 -6.18 -3.73
C ASP A 9 7.40 -4.82 -3.10
N VAL A 10 7.42 -3.77 -3.90
CA VAL A 10 7.10 -2.42 -3.43
C VAL A 10 5.63 -2.34 -3.00
N GLY A 11 4.73 -2.99 -3.75
CA GLY A 11 3.33 -3.09 -3.36
C GLY A 11 3.16 -3.77 -2.01
N ARG A 12 3.95 -4.83 -1.75
CA ARG A 12 3.92 -5.50 -0.44
C ARG A 12 4.45 -4.61 0.67
N GLN A 13 5.40 -3.72 0.38
CA GLN A 13 5.84 -2.72 1.36
C GLN A 13 4.69 -1.80 1.76
N ILE A 14 3.86 -1.40 0.80
CA ILE A 14 2.67 -0.60 1.06
C ILE A 14 1.73 -1.37 1.99
N LEU A 15 1.46 -2.64 1.68
CA LEU A 15 0.63 -3.48 2.56
C LEU A 15 1.23 -3.61 3.96
N GLY A 16 2.55 -3.70 4.05
CA GLY A 16 3.24 -3.78 5.34
C GLY A 16 2.97 -2.57 6.23
N VAL A 17 2.83 -1.38 5.63
CA VAL A 17 2.48 -0.18 6.39
C VAL A 17 1.08 -0.31 6.98
N PHE A 18 0.11 -0.76 6.17
CA PHE A 18 -1.24 -1.01 6.68
C PHE A 18 -1.22 -2.01 7.84
N THR A 19 -0.46 -3.09 7.70
CA THR A 19 -0.34 -4.12 8.73
C THR A 19 0.29 -3.57 10.01
N ARG A 20 1.33 -2.72 9.85
CA ARG A 20 2.01 -2.11 10.99
C ARG A 20 1.06 -1.29 11.85
N TYR A 21 0.14 -0.57 11.22
CA TYR A 21 -0.83 0.25 11.93
C TYR A 21 -2.13 -0.50 12.20
N ARG A 22 -2.16 -1.81 11.93
CA ARG A 22 -3.29 -2.68 12.20
C ARG A 22 -4.59 -2.19 11.55
N VAL A 23 -4.47 -1.71 10.32
CA VAL A 23 -5.62 -1.22 9.57
C VAL A 23 -6.48 -2.41 9.15
N PRO A 24 -7.78 -2.40 9.46
CA PRO A 24 -8.67 -3.49 9.05
C PRO A 24 -9.03 -3.40 7.58
N ALA A 25 -9.69 -4.44 7.07
CA ALA A 25 -10.27 -4.38 5.73
C ALA A 25 -11.22 -3.19 5.66
N SER A 26 -11.16 -2.43 4.58
CA SER A 26 -11.88 -1.17 4.37
C SER A 26 -11.39 -0.01 5.23
N GLY A 27 -10.32 -0.19 6.00
CA GLY A 27 -9.69 0.89 6.75
C GLY A 27 -8.91 1.82 5.82
N ILE A 28 -8.75 3.06 6.25
CA ILE A 28 -8.09 4.11 5.45
C ILE A 28 -6.84 4.58 6.15
N LEU A 29 -5.75 4.74 5.38
CA LEU A 29 -4.52 5.35 5.85
C LEU A 29 -4.20 6.57 4.99
N PRO A 30 -3.94 7.73 5.62
CA PRO A 30 -3.42 8.89 4.89
C PRO A 30 -1.99 8.65 4.41
N ARG A 31 -1.59 9.36 3.36
CA ARG A 31 -0.25 9.26 2.79
C ARG A 31 0.85 9.52 3.83
N ASN A 32 0.60 10.32 4.83
CA ASN A 32 1.58 10.66 5.86
C ASN A 32 2.17 9.44 6.56
N TYR A 33 1.41 8.35 6.63
CA TYR A 33 1.86 7.14 7.32
C TYR A 33 2.85 6.31 6.50
N PHE A 34 3.09 6.69 5.25
CA PHE A 34 4.00 5.97 4.34
C PHE A 34 5.39 6.64 4.29
N PHE A 35 5.80 7.30 5.35
CA PHE A 35 7.05 8.06 5.39
C PHE A 35 8.29 7.17 5.23
N ASP A 36 8.21 5.89 5.55
CA ASP A 36 9.32 4.94 5.39
C ASP A 36 9.54 4.52 3.96
N VAL A 37 8.59 4.80 3.07
CA VAL A 37 8.68 4.40 1.66
C VAL A 37 9.16 5.59 0.85
N ARG A 38 10.21 5.38 0.03
CA ARG A 38 10.75 6.44 -0.83
C ARG A 38 9.69 6.90 -1.83
N ASP A 39 9.71 8.18 -2.18
CA ASP A 39 8.70 8.76 -3.08
C ASP A 39 8.61 8.01 -4.41
N GLY A 40 9.73 7.66 -5.01
CA GLY A 40 9.73 6.90 -6.26
C GLY A 40 9.15 5.50 -6.10
N ASP A 41 9.50 4.83 -5.02
CA ASP A 41 8.98 3.50 -4.72
C ASP A 41 7.52 3.56 -4.29
N PHE A 42 7.13 4.62 -3.60
CA PHE A 42 5.76 4.80 -3.15
C PHE A 42 4.78 4.77 -4.32
N GLN A 43 5.05 5.54 -5.37
CA GLN A 43 4.15 5.59 -6.53
C GLN A 43 4.08 4.22 -7.22
N ARG A 44 5.22 3.55 -7.38
CA ARG A 44 5.24 2.20 -7.97
C ARG A 44 4.46 1.21 -7.10
N GLY A 45 4.66 1.29 -5.79
CA GLY A 45 3.98 0.41 -4.85
C GLY A 45 2.47 0.63 -4.85
N ILE A 46 2.04 1.88 -4.88
CA ILE A 46 0.61 2.21 -4.94
C ILE A 46 0.01 1.68 -6.24
N ASN A 47 0.68 1.90 -7.37
CA ASN A 47 0.19 1.42 -8.66
C ASN A 47 0.07 -0.10 -8.68
N SER A 48 1.06 -0.80 -8.16
CA SER A 48 1.05 -2.26 -8.08
C SER A 48 -0.07 -2.75 -7.15
N ALA A 49 -0.22 -2.11 -6.00
CA ALA A 49 -1.24 -2.51 -5.04
C ALA A 49 -2.65 -2.29 -5.61
N ILE A 50 -2.85 -1.20 -6.36
CA ILE A 50 -4.13 -0.96 -7.03
C ILE A 50 -4.36 -2.03 -8.11
N ALA A 51 -3.35 -2.34 -8.90
CA ALA A 51 -3.45 -3.34 -9.96
C ALA A 51 -3.79 -4.73 -9.41
N ASN A 52 -3.34 -5.03 -8.20
CA ASN A 52 -3.63 -6.30 -7.53
C ASN A 52 -4.90 -6.23 -6.67
N ASN A 53 -5.63 -5.14 -6.71
CA ASN A 53 -6.84 -4.93 -5.92
C ASN A 53 -6.58 -4.96 -4.40
N TRP A 54 -5.35 -4.67 -3.99
CA TRP A 54 -5.00 -4.64 -2.57
C TRP A 54 -5.46 -3.36 -1.88
N ILE A 55 -5.41 -2.23 -2.61
CA ILE A 55 -5.85 -0.94 -2.09
C ILE A 55 -6.63 -0.18 -3.14
N THR A 56 -7.37 0.82 -2.69
CA THR A 56 -8.03 1.78 -3.57
C THR A 56 -7.72 3.18 -3.08
N VAL A 57 -7.83 4.15 -3.99
CA VAL A 57 -7.66 5.56 -3.65
C VAL A 57 -9.03 6.14 -3.33
N ASP A 58 -9.12 6.90 -2.25
CA ASP A 58 -10.35 7.57 -1.90
C ASP A 58 -10.70 8.60 -2.98
N LEU A 59 -11.91 8.52 -3.51
CA LEU A 59 -12.36 9.42 -4.56
C LEU A 59 -12.46 10.87 -4.08
N ARG A 60 -12.65 11.07 -2.79
CA ARG A 60 -12.79 12.41 -2.20
C ARG A 60 -11.45 13.03 -1.84
N ASN A 61 -10.46 12.20 -1.55
CA ASN A 61 -9.14 12.68 -1.13
C ASN A 61 -8.07 11.74 -1.67
N ARG A 62 -7.29 12.22 -2.62
CA ARG A 62 -6.23 11.43 -3.27
C ARG A 62 -5.10 11.04 -2.33
N TYR A 63 -5.03 11.65 -1.16
CA TYR A 63 -3.99 11.35 -0.18
C TYR A 63 -4.44 10.30 0.83
N HIS A 64 -5.64 9.75 0.65
CA HIS A 64 -6.15 8.68 1.49
C HIS A 64 -6.24 7.39 0.69
N TYR A 65 -5.73 6.30 1.26
CA TYR A 65 -5.71 5.00 0.61
C TYR A 65 -6.48 4.02 1.46
N GLN A 66 -7.38 3.28 0.84
CA GLN A 66 -8.24 2.33 1.52
C GLN A 66 -7.77 0.90 1.26
N LEU A 67 -7.60 0.13 2.34
CA LEU A 67 -7.23 -1.27 2.24
C LEU A 67 -8.46 -2.09 1.87
N THR A 68 -8.32 -2.94 0.84
CA THR A 68 -9.41 -3.84 0.44
C THR A 68 -9.34 -5.14 1.26
N ALA A 69 -10.41 -5.94 1.17
CA ALA A 69 -10.40 -7.26 1.78
C ALA A 69 -9.28 -8.13 1.20
N THR A 70 -9.06 -8.03 -0.12
CA THR A 70 -7.96 -8.75 -0.79
C THR A 70 -6.61 -8.30 -0.26
N GLY A 71 -6.41 -6.98 -0.10
CA GLY A 71 -5.17 -6.44 0.43
C GLY A 71 -4.95 -6.84 1.88
N TYR A 72 -6.00 -6.85 2.68
CA TYR A 72 -5.92 -7.27 4.06
C TYR A 72 -5.44 -8.72 4.17
N ALA A 73 -6.02 -9.61 3.35
CA ALA A 73 -5.62 -11.01 3.32
C ALA A 73 -4.17 -11.18 2.83
N ALA A 74 -3.78 -10.43 1.79
CA ALA A 74 -2.43 -10.48 1.24
C ALA A 74 -1.39 -10.00 2.27
N GLY A 75 -1.72 -8.99 3.04
CA GLY A 75 -0.82 -8.45 4.06
C GLY A 75 -0.62 -9.38 5.25
N ARG A 76 -1.54 -10.31 5.46
CA ARG A 76 -1.47 -11.26 6.57
C ARG A 76 -0.76 -12.57 6.21
N SER A 77 -0.58 -12.83 4.95
CA SER A 77 0.04 -14.10 4.50
C SER A 77 1.56 -14.06 4.50
#